data_f411173151448ec003eb31879a4b826e
#
_entry.id   f411173151448ec003eb31879a4b826e
#
_cell.length_a   1.000
_cell.length_b   1.000
_cell.length_c   1.000
_cell.angle_alpha   90.00
_cell.angle_beta   90.00
_cell.angle_gamma   90.00
#
_symmetry.space_group_name_H-M   'P 1'
#
loop_
_entity.id
_entity.type
_entity.pdbx_description
1 polymer ?
#
loop_
_entity_poly.entity_id
_entity_poly.type
_entity_poly.pdbx_seq_one_letter_code
_entity_poly.pdbx_strand_id
1 'polypeptide(L)'
;MTKQNLILAGSLATLLAIPINVDGQQVSERKPSSVNLHIGGGIGTPLDPTANFAGVGGTFQAGAGPNLGRHHSIVGEFMWQGLPPNRSALLPVLNALCLINPPTSPNLPCSVASINATDNVYALTANYMFHKEGKLFGYYVIGGGGWYFRRAELKNFAVPPGTACAPAWGWWGYSCQNGSVVLASTGISSGGVNGGLGFTVGQATGLKFYIEARYHYSPQGGRVSTQIVPVTLGIRW
;
A
#
# COMPACT_ATOMS: atom_id res chain seq x y z
N MET A 1 13.24 22.54 -23.37
CA MET A 1 13.49 21.18 -23.86
C MET A 1 14.83 20.71 -23.31
N THR A 2 14.84 19.99 -22.22
CA THR A 2 16.07 19.42 -21.64
C THR A 2 15.76 17.98 -21.27
N LYS A 3 16.35 17.08 -22.03
CA LYS A 3 16.31 15.63 -21.82
C LYS A 3 17.04 15.31 -20.51
N GLN A 4 16.35 14.85 -19.49
CA GLN A 4 16.99 14.17 -18.37
C GLN A 4 16.89 12.67 -18.57
N ASN A 5 18.07 12.08 -18.68
CA ASN A 5 18.32 10.69 -18.96
C ASN A 5 17.88 9.79 -17.82
N LEU A 6 17.19 8.77 -18.22
CA LEU A 6 16.83 7.57 -17.49
C LEU A 6 18.10 6.76 -17.18
N ILE A 7 18.58 6.80 -15.95
CA ILE A 7 19.55 5.82 -15.42
C ILE A 7 18.95 5.23 -14.14
N LEU A 8 18.25 4.13 -14.31
CA LEU A 8 17.87 3.24 -13.22
C LEU A 8 17.67 1.82 -13.77
N ALA A 9 18.79 1.24 -14.17
CA ALA A 9 18.85 -0.20 -14.45
C ALA A 9 20.18 -0.71 -13.93
N GLY A 10 20.15 -1.55 -12.95
CA GLY A 10 21.33 -2.34 -12.60
C GLY A 10 21.68 -2.35 -11.13
N SER A 11 20.97 -3.12 -10.32
CA SER A 11 21.49 -3.74 -9.10
C SER A 11 20.42 -4.60 -8.46
N LEU A 12 20.06 -5.73 -9.08
CA LEU A 12 19.31 -6.79 -8.38
C LEU A 12 19.54 -8.15 -9.06
N ALA A 13 20.78 -8.59 -9.08
CA ALA A 13 21.09 -9.94 -9.53
C ALA A 13 22.33 -10.47 -8.80
N THR A 14 22.26 -10.62 -7.49
CA THR A 14 23.22 -11.44 -6.75
C THR A 14 22.53 -11.96 -5.49
N LEU A 15 21.68 -12.96 -5.64
CA LEU A 15 21.17 -13.70 -4.49
C LEU A 15 21.09 -15.19 -4.81
N LEU A 16 22.03 -15.91 -4.18
CA LEU A 16 21.94 -17.26 -3.65
C LEU A 16 21.86 -18.44 -4.62
N ALA A 17 23.02 -18.90 -5.01
CA ALA A 17 23.27 -20.33 -5.18
C ALA A 17 23.65 -20.93 -3.81
N ILE A 18 22.68 -21.37 -3.03
CA ILE A 18 22.92 -22.27 -1.89
C ILE A 18 22.69 -23.69 -2.40
N PRO A 19 23.70 -24.58 -2.39
CA PRO A 19 23.48 -25.99 -2.71
C PRO A 19 22.74 -26.63 -1.55
N ILE A 20 21.44 -26.90 -1.74
CA ILE A 20 20.65 -27.69 -0.80
C ILE A 20 20.86 -29.16 -1.17
N ASN A 21 21.62 -29.89 -0.36
CA ASN A 21 21.62 -31.34 -0.39
C ASN A 21 20.23 -31.86 0.00
N VAL A 22 19.51 -32.40 -0.95
CA VAL A 22 18.21 -33.05 -0.72
C VAL A 22 18.48 -34.52 -0.48
N ASP A 23 18.62 -34.91 0.79
CA ASP A 23 18.46 -36.30 1.21
C ASP A 23 17.01 -36.70 0.97
N GLY A 24 16.84 -37.82 0.26
CA GLY A 24 15.54 -38.36 -0.14
C GLY A 24 14.70 -38.88 1.05
N GLN A 25 14.00 -37.98 1.71
CA GLN A 25 12.93 -38.39 2.63
C GLN A 25 11.65 -38.63 1.84
N GLN A 26 11.05 -39.80 2.06
CA GLN A 26 9.71 -40.15 1.55
C GLN A 26 8.73 -39.02 1.88
N VAL A 27 8.27 -38.33 0.83
CA VAL A 27 7.26 -37.29 0.94
C VAL A 27 5.94 -37.98 1.32
N SER A 28 5.62 -38.00 2.60
CA SER A 28 4.25 -38.20 3.06
C SER A 28 3.37 -37.18 2.33
N GLU A 29 2.40 -37.65 1.56
CA GLU A 29 1.41 -36.80 0.89
C GLU A 29 0.60 -36.06 1.97
N ARG A 30 1.11 -34.94 2.45
CA ARG A 30 0.33 -34.05 3.31
C ARG A 30 -0.83 -33.51 2.47
N LYS A 31 -2.03 -33.73 3.00
CA LYS A 31 -3.25 -33.15 2.47
C LYS A 31 -3.04 -31.62 2.29
N PRO A 32 -3.37 -31.04 1.14
CA PRO A 32 -3.26 -29.59 0.93
C PRO A 32 -3.97 -28.86 2.06
N SER A 33 -3.41 -27.74 2.50
CA SER A 33 -4.07 -26.87 3.48
C SER A 33 -5.48 -26.52 3.00
N SER A 34 -6.46 -26.61 3.89
CA SER A 34 -7.83 -26.20 3.57
C SER A 34 -7.97 -24.68 3.52
N VAL A 35 -7.00 -23.95 4.05
CA VAL A 35 -7.00 -22.49 4.16
C VAL A 35 -5.74 -21.94 3.53
N ASN A 36 -5.90 -20.89 2.75
CA ASN A 36 -4.84 -20.05 2.21
C ASN A 36 -4.70 -18.82 3.12
N LEU A 37 -3.51 -18.61 3.64
CA LEU A 37 -3.16 -17.42 4.41
C LEU A 37 -1.97 -16.76 3.76
N HIS A 38 -1.97 -15.43 3.67
CA HIS A 38 -0.82 -14.69 3.18
C HIS A 38 -0.67 -13.34 3.87
N ILE A 39 0.57 -12.89 3.95
CA ILE A 39 0.95 -11.58 4.42
C ILE A 39 2.14 -11.09 3.60
N GLY A 40 2.13 -9.82 3.24
CA GLY A 40 3.21 -9.24 2.45
C GLY A 40 3.28 -7.74 2.53
N GLY A 41 4.39 -7.23 2.03
CA GLY A 41 4.63 -5.81 1.92
C GLY A 41 5.48 -5.49 0.69
N GLY A 42 5.51 -4.24 0.31
CA GLY A 42 6.23 -3.84 -0.89
C GLY A 42 6.08 -2.37 -1.22
N ILE A 43 6.08 -2.07 -2.50
CA ILE A 43 5.91 -0.73 -3.03
C ILE A 43 4.73 -0.69 -3.99
N GLY A 44 3.97 0.41 -3.96
CA GLY A 44 2.88 0.64 -4.89
C GLY A 44 3.15 1.86 -5.75
N THR A 45 3.01 1.68 -7.04
CA THR A 45 3.19 2.71 -8.06
C THR A 45 1.82 3.22 -8.51
N PRO A 46 1.51 4.50 -8.33
CA PRO A 46 0.29 5.07 -8.90
C PRO A 46 0.41 5.16 -10.42
N LEU A 47 -0.73 4.96 -11.11
CA LEU A 47 -0.88 5.20 -12.54
C LEU A 47 -1.75 6.44 -12.77
N ASP A 48 -1.72 6.99 -13.98
CA ASP A 48 -2.60 8.09 -14.37
C ASP A 48 -4.09 7.71 -14.24
N PRO A 49 -4.92 8.61 -13.69
CA PRO A 49 -4.64 9.98 -13.27
C PRO A 49 -4.12 10.13 -11.83
N THR A 50 -3.99 9.04 -11.04
CA THR A 50 -3.53 9.09 -9.64
C THR A 50 -2.08 9.59 -9.54
N ALA A 51 -1.22 9.19 -10.50
CA ALA A 51 0.20 9.57 -10.55
C ALA A 51 0.43 11.09 -10.66
N ASN A 52 -0.53 11.85 -11.16
CA ASN A 52 -0.44 13.30 -11.22
C ASN A 52 -0.42 13.95 -9.83
N PHE A 53 -0.98 13.27 -8.82
CA PHE A 53 -1.14 13.81 -7.46
C PHE A 53 -0.33 13.06 -6.40
N ALA A 54 0.09 11.85 -6.70
CA ALA A 54 0.73 10.95 -5.74
C ALA A 54 1.96 10.26 -6.35
N GLY A 55 2.94 9.97 -5.51
CA GLY A 55 4.16 9.25 -5.86
C GLY A 55 4.14 7.79 -5.40
N VAL A 56 5.23 7.11 -5.68
CA VAL A 56 5.45 5.72 -5.25
C VAL A 56 5.54 5.65 -3.73
N GLY A 57 4.85 4.70 -3.12
CA GLY A 57 4.83 4.55 -1.66
C GLY A 57 4.78 3.10 -1.19
N GLY A 58 4.81 2.91 0.12
CA GLY A 58 4.78 1.59 0.74
C GLY A 58 3.40 0.94 0.66
N THR A 59 3.37 -0.39 0.52
CA THR A 59 2.16 -1.20 0.57
C THR A 59 2.28 -2.33 1.58
N PHE A 60 1.16 -2.71 2.15
CA PHE A 60 1.01 -3.87 3.01
C PHE A 60 -0.28 -4.59 2.64
N GLN A 61 -0.25 -5.92 2.61
CA GLN A 61 -1.44 -6.74 2.39
C GLN A 61 -1.44 -7.96 3.28
N ALA A 62 -2.63 -8.37 3.68
CA ALA A 62 -2.87 -9.61 4.42
C ALA A 62 -4.21 -10.20 4.01
N GLY A 63 -4.26 -11.51 3.81
CA GLY A 63 -5.47 -12.17 3.37
C GLY A 63 -5.58 -13.60 3.85
N ALA A 64 -6.83 -14.06 3.88
CA ALA A 64 -7.19 -15.40 4.28
C ALA A 64 -8.41 -15.90 3.52
N GLY A 65 -8.49 -17.21 3.30
CA GLY A 65 -9.68 -17.80 2.72
C GLY A 65 -9.56 -19.29 2.41
N PRO A 66 -10.67 -19.95 2.10
CA PRO A 66 -10.68 -21.39 1.83
C PRO A 66 -10.07 -21.73 0.47
N ASN A 67 -9.35 -22.83 0.43
CA ASN A 67 -8.97 -23.50 -0.81
C ASN A 67 -10.15 -24.35 -1.30
N LEU A 68 -10.62 -24.10 -2.53
CA LEU A 68 -11.72 -24.82 -3.20
C LEU A 68 -11.19 -25.98 -4.06
N GLY A 69 -10.23 -26.73 -3.55
CA GLY A 69 -9.58 -27.82 -4.24
C GLY A 69 -8.08 -27.57 -4.49
N ARG A 70 -7.54 -28.16 -5.55
CA ARG A 70 -6.08 -28.14 -5.79
C ARG A 70 -5.58 -26.84 -6.44
N HIS A 71 -6.46 -26.11 -7.14
CA HIS A 71 -6.05 -24.98 -8.00
C HIS A 71 -6.86 -23.71 -7.78
N HIS A 72 -7.84 -23.73 -6.90
CA HIS A 72 -8.79 -22.62 -6.73
C HIS A 72 -8.87 -22.20 -5.28
N SER A 73 -8.92 -20.90 -5.02
CA SER A 73 -9.12 -20.33 -3.69
C SER A 73 -10.01 -19.10 -3.78
N ILE A 74 -10.76 -18.85 -2.72
CA ILE A 74 -11.41 -17.56 -2.49
C ILE A 74 -10.69 -16.92 -1.31
N VAL A 75 -10.27 -15.67 -1.46
CA VAL A 75 -9.45 -14.98 -0.45
C VAL A 75 -10.07 -13.63 -0.15
N GLY A 76 -10.42 -13.41 1.12
CA GLY A 76 -10.68 -12.09 1.67
C GLY A 76 -9.36 -11.42 2.01
N GLU A 77 -9.18 -10.17 1.59
CA GLU A 77 -7.90 -9.49 1.73
C GLU A 77 -8.08 -8.04 2.16
N PHE A 78 -7.23 -7.63 3.08
CA PHE A 78 -7.00 -6.24 3.45
C PHE A 78 -5.71 -5.74 2.80
N MET A 79 -5.75 -4.55 2.21
CA MET A 79 -4.59 -3.83 1.69
C MET A 79 -4.54 -2.42 2.27
N TRP A 80 -3.34 -1.99 2.65
CA TRP A 80 -3.00 -0.60 2.90
C TRP A 80 -1.92 -0.16 1.92
N GLN A 81 -2.11 1.05 1.37
CA GLN A 81 -1.17 1.69 0.46
C GLN A 81 -0.96 3.13 0.90
N GLY A 82 0.25 3.47 1.31
CA GLY A 82 0.66 4.86 1.49
C GLY A 82 1.08 5.47 0.15
N LEU A 83 0.59 6.66 -0.15
CA LEU A 83 0.91 7.39 -1.38
C LEU A 83 1.49 8.76 -0.98
N PRO A 84 2.82 8.97 -1.01
CA PRO A 84 3.37 10.28 -0.77
C PRO A 84 2.87 11.25 -1.83
N PRO A 85 2.39 12.44 -1.45
CA PRO A 85 1.83 13.38 -2.40
C PRO A 85 2.92 13.96 -3.31
N ASN A 86 2.56 14.23 -4.55
CA ASN A 86 3.41 14.93 -5.49
C ASN A 86 3.42 16.44 -5.12
N ARG A 87 4.55 16.92 -4.60
CA ARG A 87 4.69 18.31 -4.15
C ARG A 87 4.40 19.34 -5.24
N SER A 88 4.79 19.08 -6.47
CA SER A 88 4.55 20.01 -7.59
C SER A 88 3.06 20.20 -7.88
N ALA A 89 2.25 19.15 -7.72
CA ALA A 89 0.80 19.23 -7.88
C ALA A 89 0.12 19.94 -6.70
N LEU A 90 0.71 19.86 -5.51
CA LEU A 90 0.17 20.47 -4.30
C LEU A 90 0.52 21.96 -4.14
N LEU A 91 1.64 22.43 -4.69
CA LEU A 91 2.10 23.80 -4.54
C LEU A 91 1.05 24.87 -4.83
N PRO A 92 0.25 24.81 -5.92
CA PRO A 92 -0.79 25.80 -6.18
C PRO A 92 -1.88 25.82 -5.08
N VAL A 93 -2.26 24.63 -4.58
CA VAL A 93 -3.28 24.50 -3.52
C VAL A 93 -2.74 25.02 -2.19
N LEU A 94 -1.49 24.73 -1.87
CA LEU A 94 -0.83 25.19 -0.65
C LEU A 94 -0.66 26.71 -0.64
N ASN A 95 -0.26 27.29 -1.76
CA ASN A 95 -0.18 28.75 -1.92
C ASN A 95 -1.54 29.42 -1.78
N ALA A 96 -2.59 28.85 -2.38
CA ALA A 96 -3.96 29.35 -2.25
C ALA A 96 -4.45 29.29 -0.79
N LEU A 97 -4.17 28.19 -0.08
CA LEU A 97 -4.52 28.06 1.35
C LEU A 97 -3.83 29.11 2.22
N CYS A 98 -2.56 29.43 1.95
CA CYS A 98 -1.82 30.46 2.65
C CYS A 98 -2.33 31.87 2.34
N LEU A 99 -2.86 32.10 1.14
CA LEU A 99 -3.44 33.41 0.74
C LEU A 99 -4.84 33.61 1.34
N ILE A 100 -5.66 32.54 1.41
CA ILE A 100 -7.05 32.62 1.92
C ILE A 100 -7.08 32.67 3.45
N ASN A 101 -6.12 32.05 4.11
CA ASN A 101 -5.97 32.06 5.57
C ASN A 101 -4.67 32.80 5.93
N PRO A 102 -4.60 34.15 5.77
CA PRO A 102 -3.45 34.87 6.26
C PRO A 102 -3.34 34.65 7.77
N PRO A 103 -2.14 34.41 8.29
CA PRO A 103 -1.94 34.13 9.70
C PRO A 103 -2.54 35.28 10.51
N THR A 104 -3.60 34.99 11.26
CA THR A 104 -4.20 35.97 12.20
C THR A 104 -3.27 36.26 13.38
N SER A 105 -2.17 35.55 13.46
CA SER A 105 -1.10 35.75 14.42
C SER A 105 0.22 35.94 13.70
N PRO A 106 0.96 37.04 13.99
CA PRO A 106 2.28 37.29 13.40
C PRO A 106 3.31 36.20 13.72
N ASN A 107 2.98 35.27 14.63
CA ASN A 107 3.84 34.19 15.08
C ASN A 107 3.58 32.85 14.40
N LEU A 108 2.63 32.76 13.47
CA LEU A 108 2.39 31.56 12.67
C LEU A 108 2.64 31.87 11.18
N PRO A 109 3.88 31.81 10.69
CA PRO A 109 4.11 31.95 9.28
C PRO A 109 3.46 30.75 8.54
N CYS A 110 2.55 31.03 7.64
CA CYS A 110 2.10 30.02 6.68
C CYS A 110 3.29 29.73 5.75
N SER A 111 4.09 28.76 6.13
CA SER A 111 5.20 28.30 5.31
C SER A 111 4.78 27.02 4.59
N VAL A 112 4.76 27.07 3.28
CA VAL A 112 4.54 25.87 2.43
C VAL A 112 5.53 24.75 2.77
N ALA A 113 6.72 25.11 3.27
CA ALA A 113 7.73 24.14 3.69
C ALA A 113 7.34 23.34 4.95
N SER A 114 6.49 23.88 5.82
CA SER A 114 6.02 23.24 7.04
C SER A 114 4.76 22.39 6.86
N ILE A 115 4.15 22.45 5.68
CA ILE A 115 2.96 21.66 5.38
C ILE A 115 3.38 20.28 4.86
N ASN A 116 2.88 19.26 5.52
CA ASN A 116 3.01 17.87 5.07
C ASN A 116 1.65 17.34 4.63
N ALA A 117 1.66 16.54 3.59
CA ALA A 117 0.46 15.88 3.10
C ALA A 117 0.66 14.37 3.17
N THR A 118 -0.39 13.67 3.53
CA THR A 118 -0.45 12.20 3.53
C THR A 118 -1.67 11.75 2.73
N ASP A 119 -1.50 10.72 1.93
CA ASP A 119 -2.58 10.09 1.20
C ASP A 119 -2.47 8.57 1.41
N ASN A 120 -3.54 7.98 1.90
CA ASN A 120 -3.59 6.56 2.20
C ASN A 120 -4.80 5.93 1.52
N VAL A 121 -4.60 4.76 0.93
CA VAL A 121 -5.65 3.92 0.37
C VAL A 121 -5.74 2.65 1.20
N TYR A 122 -6.95 2.33 1.63
CA TYR A 122 -7.30 1.09 2.28
C TYR A 122 -8.26 0.34 1.37
N ALA A 123 -8.07 -0.96 1.21
CA ALA A 123 -9.00 -1.80 0.47
C ALA A 123 -9.34 -3.06 1.26
N LEU A 124 -10.61 -3.44 1.19
CA LEU A 124 -11.11 -4.73 1.66
C LEU A 124 -11.74 -5.42 0.44
N THR A 125 -11.14 -6.51 0.00
CA THR A 125 -11.51 -7.18 -1.26
C THR A 125 -11.80 -8.66 -1.06
N ALA A 126 -12.68 -9.18 -1.90
CA ALA A 126 -12.88 -10.62 -2.08
C ALA A 126 -12.32 -11.01 -3.46
N ASN A 127 -11.43 -11.95 -3.48
CA ASN A 127 -10.65 -12.32 -4.64
C ASN A 127 -10.79 -13.80 -4.95
N TYR A 128 -10.94 -14.13 -6.21
CA TYR A 128 -10.76 -15.47 -6.71
C TYR A 128 -9.32 -15.63 -7.19
N MET A 129 -8.70 -16.74 -6.81
CA MET A 129 -7.34 -17.08 -7.18
C MET A 129 -7.29 -18.45 -7.84
N PHE A 130 -6.71 -18.48 -9.04
CA PHE A 130 -6.29 -19.72 -9.69
C PHE A 130 -4.79 -19.88 -9.50
N HIS A 131 -4.35 -21.01 -8.93
CA HIS A 131 -2.95 -21.29 -8.66
C HIS A 131 -2.53 -22.66 -9.16
N LYS A 132 -1.31 -22.77 -9.65
CA LYS A 132 -0.69 -24.03 -10.02
C LYS A 132 0.64 -24.16 -9.30
N GLU A 133 0.73 -25.15 -8.43
CA GLU A 133 1.88 -25.40 -7.59
C GLU A 133 2.71 -26.55 -8.18
N GLY A 134 4.01 -26.30 -8.37
CA GLY A 134 5.01 -27.32 -8.64
C GLY A 134 5.71 -27.77 -7.36
N LYS A 135 6.74 -28.56 -7.48
CA LYS A 135 7.52 -29.05 -6.32
C LYS A 135 8.21 -27.92 -5.55
N LEU A 136 8.74 -26.93 -6.26
CA LEU A 136 9.47 -25.79 -5.69
C LEU A 136 8.91 -24.44 -6.14
N PHE A 137 8.41 -24.35 -7.36
CA PHE A 137 7.89 -23.14 -7.98
C PHE A 137 6.40 -23.27 -8.26
N GLY A 138 5.67 -22.20 -8.06
CA GLY A 138 4.28 -22.09 -8.45
C GLY A 138 3.99 -20.72 -9.06
N TYR A 139 2.83 -20.61 -9.66
CA TYR A 139 2.31 -19.34 -10.14
C TYR A 139 0.81 -19.25 -9.87
N TYR A 140 0.30 -18.05 -9.84
CA TYR A 140 -1.13 -17.82 -9.69
C TYR A 140 -1.58 -16.55 -10.39
N VAL A 141 -2.86 -16.55 -10.72
CA VAL A 141 -3.60 -15.37 -11.18
C VAL A 141 -4.68 -15.09 -10.16
N ILE A 142 -4.86 -13.84 -9.82
CA ILE A 142 -5.82 -13.40 -8.83
C ILE A 142 -6.63 -12.24 -9.38
N GLY A 143 -7.91 -12.21 -9.06
CA GLY A 143 -8.79 -11.11 -9.44
C GLY A 143 -10.02 -11.06 -8.58
N GLY A 144 -10.53 -9.88 -8.39
CA GLY A 144 -11.69 -9.67 -7.54
C GLY A 144 -12.14 -8.23 -7.46
N GLY A 145 -12.89 -7.94 -6.43
CA GLY A 145 -13.38 -6.60 -6.17
C GLY A 145 -13.72 -6.40 -4.70
N GLY A 146 -14.02 -5.18 -4.36
CA GLY A 146 -14.32 -4.84 -2.98
C GLY A 146 -14.48 -3.34 -2.76
N TRP A 147 -14.30 -2.95 -1.54
CA TRP A 147 -14.46 -1.60 -1.05
C TRP A 147 -13.11 -0.94 -0.87
N TYR A 148 -12.97 0.28 -1.39
CA TYR A 148 -11.78 1.11 -1.30
C TYR A 148 -12.12 2.39 -0.54
N PHE A 149 -11.26 2.74 0.42
CA PHE A 149 -11.31 3.97 1.16
C PHE A 149 -9.99 4.72 1.01
N ARG A 150 -10.05 5.93 0.46
CA ARG A 150 -8.89 6.83 0.31
C ARG A 150 -9.05 7.99 1.27
N ARG A 151 -8.00 8.29 2.03
CA ARG A 151 -7.93 9.41 2.96
C ARG A 151 -6.69 10.25 2.70
N ALA A 152 -6.92 11.50 2.37
CA ALA A 152 -5.87 12.50 2.21
C ALA A 152 -5.97 13.54 3.32
N GLU A 153 -4.81 13.90 3.91
CA GLU A 153 -4.71 14.88 4.99
C GLU A 153 -3.57 15.85 4.70
N LEU A 154 -3.84 17.14 4.94
CA LEU A 154 -2.86 18.21 4.97
C LEU A 154 -2.62 18.62 6.42
N LYS A 155 -1.37 18.55 6.88
CA LYS A 155 -0.97 18.89 8.25
C LYS A 155 0.08 19.98 8.23
N ASN A 156 -0.04 20.96 9.13
CA ASN A 156 0.99 21.94 9.36
C ASN A 156 1.75 21.57 10.63
N PHE A 157 3.08 21.41 10.53
CA PHE A 157 3.96 21.11 11.66
C PHE A 157 4.58 22.36 12.32
N ALA A 158 4.35 23.55 11.76
CA ALA A 158 4.90 24.81 12.29
C ALA A 158 4.02 25.41 13.41
N VAL A 159 3.46 24.57 14.28
CA VAL A 159 2.71 25.05 15.43
C VAL A 159 3.67 25.23 16.61
N PRO A 160 3.71 26.41 17.26
CA PRO A 160 4.56 26.64 18.43
C PRO A 160 4.34 25.59 19.51
N PRO A 161 5.40 25.21 20.26
CA PRO A 161 5.28 24.28 21.38
C PRO A 161 4.22 24.75 22.38
N GLY A 162 3.34 23.88 22.81
CA GLY A 162 2.33 24.17 23.82
C GLY A 162 0.95 24.61 23.31
N THR A 163 0.76 24.78 21.98
CA THR A 163 -0.54 25.22 21.42
C THR A 163 -1.48 24.06 21.06
N ALA A 164 -0.98 22.83 20.95
CA ALA A 164 -1.82 21.65 20.73
C ALA A 164 -1.69 20.69 21.92
N CYS A 165 -2.62 20.77 22.83
CA CYS A 165 -2.75 19.83 23.94
C CYS A 165 -3.85 18.82 23.60
N ALA A 166 -3.53 17.53 23.60
CA ALA A 166 -4.47 16.44 23.43
C ALA A 166 -4.50 15.54 24.68
N PRO A 167 -5.64 14.91 25.01
CA PRO A 167 -5.65 13.89 26.03
C PRO A 167 -4.62 12.82 25.69
N ALA A 168 -3.66 12.61 26.59
CA ALA A 168 -2.70 11.53 26.44
C ALA A 168 -3.41 10.21 26.79
N TRP A 169 -3.24 9.18 25.96
CA TRP A 169 -3.69 7.80 26.21
C TRP A 169 -2.84 7.12 27.31
N GLY A 170 -2.44 7.86 28.30
CA GLY A 170 -1.80 7.37 29.50
C GLY A 170 -2.55 7.95 30.68
N TRP A 171 -3.25 7.14 31.42
CA TRP A 171 -3.89 7.36 32.70
C TRP A 171 -3.79 8.82 33.21
N TRP A 172 -4.77 9.67 32.87
CA TRP A 172 -4.99 11.01 33.44
C TRP A 172 -3.91 12.06 33.10
N GLY A 173 -3.93 12.60 31.91
CA GLY A 173 -3.09 13.75 31.57
C GLY A 173 -3.31 14.29 30.16
N TYR A 174 -2.98 15.56 30.00
CA TYR A 174 -2.84 16.20 28.70
C TYR A 174 -1.36 16.20 28.32
N SER A 175 -1.05 15.74 27.13
CA SER A 175 0.27 15.92 26.52
C SER A 175 0.21 17.09 25.56
N CYS A 176 0.96 18.13 25.88
CA CYS A 176 1.17 19.26 24.98
C CYS A 176 2.46 19.02 24.20
N GLN A 177 2.35 18.55 22.97
CA GLN A 177 3.50 18.34 22.09
C GLN A 177 3.51 19.39 20.99
N ASN A 178 4.63 19.50 20.28
CA ASN A 178 4.69 20.20 19.00
C ASN A 178 3.63 19.60 18.09
N GLY A 179 2.43 20.15 18.11
CA GLY A 179 1.26 19.59 17.47
C GLY A 179 1.25 19.88 15.97
N SER A 180 0.94 18.90 15.16
CA SER A 180 0.50 19.15 13.80
C SER A 180 -0.98 19.55 13.82
N VAL A 181 -1.33 20.67 13.22
CA VAL A 181 -2.73 21.05 12.97
C VAL A 181 -3.16 20.45 11.63
N VAL A 182 -4.27 19.74 11.63
CA VAL A 182 -4.89 19.29 10.38
C VAL A 182 -5.54 20.48 9.73
N LEU A 183 -4.99 20.94 8.61
CA LEU A 183 -5.51 22.06 7.84
C LEU A 183 -6.70 21.66 6.97
N ALA A 184 -6.63 20.48 6.40
CA ALA A 184 -7.69 19.90 5.60
C ALA A 184 -7.60 18.37 5.62
N SER A 185 -8.75 17.72 5.62
CA SER A 185 -8.84 16.27 5.43
C SER A 185 -10.00 15.94 4.50
N THR A 186 -9.81 14.96 3.66
CA THR A 186 -10.87 14.43 2.82
C THR A 186 -10.80 12.91 2.83
N GLY A 187 -11.97 12.29 2.89
CA GLY A 187 -12.12 10.84 2.78
C GLY A 187 -13.14 10.53 1.69
N ILE A 188 -12.85 9.55 0.88
CA ILE A 188 -13.76 9.06 -0.13
C ILE A 188 -13.72 7.54 -0.15
N SER A 189 -14.89 6.94 -0.31
CA SER A 189 -15.02 5.49 -0.44
C SER A 189 -15.79 5.13 -1.69
N SER A 190 -15.40 4.04 -2.34
CA SER A 190 -16.07 3.53 -3.52
C SER A 190 -15.81 2.04 -3.71
N GLY A 191 -16.66 1.39 -4.48
CA GLY A 191 -16.36 0.06 -4.98
C GLY A 191 -15.21 0.09 -5.97
N GLY A 192 -14.49 -1.03 -6.11
CA GLY A 192 -13.41 -1.15 -7.07
C GLY A 192 -13.10 -2.59 -7.40
N VAL A 193 -12.21 -2.78 -8.36
CA VAL A 193 -11.77 -4.08 -8.83
C VAL A 193 -10.26 -4.20 -8.80
N ASN A 194 -9.77 -5.41 -8.75
CA ASN A 194 -8.34 -5.68 -8.84
C ASN A 194 -8.07 -6.94 -9.67
N GLY A 195 -6.85 -7.03 -10.19
CA GLY A 195 -6.39 -8.21 -10.90
C GLY A 195 -4.88 -8.22 -11.00
N GLY A 196 -4.30 -9.41 -10.88
CA GLY A 196 -2.85 -9.54 -10.87
C GLY A 196 -2.37 -10.96 -11.03
N LEU A 197 -1.07 -11.09 -10.96
CA LEU A 197 -0.37 -12.35 -11.06
C LEU A 197 0.77 -12.40 -10.06
N GLY A 198 1.12 -13.61 -9.65
CA GLY A 198 2.24 -13.82 -8.74
C GLY A 198 2.92 -15.17 -8.93
N PHE A 199 4.11 -15.23 -8.38
CA PHE A 199 4.93 -16.43 -8.34
C PHE A 199 5.20 -16.82 -6.89
N THR A 200 5.26 -18.12 -6.65
CA THR A 200 5.57 -18.69 -5.35
C THR A 200 6.82 -19.55 -5.43
N VAL A 201 7.62 -19.50 -4.38
CA VAL A 201 8.80 -20.37 -4.20
C VAL A 201 8.74 -20.97 -2.81
N GLY A 202 8.80 -22.30 -2.73
CA GLY A 202 8.73 -23.03 -1.47
C GLY A 202 8.13 -24.43 -1.64
N GLN A 203 7.98 -25.13 -0.55
CA GLN A 203 7.39 -26.48 -0.57
C GLN A 203 5.89 -26.41 -0.87
N ALA A 204 5.40 -27.33 -1.69
CA ALA A 204 4.00 -27.36 -2.13
C ALA A 204 2.98 -27.41 -0.97
N THR A 205 3.38 -27.96 0.18
CA THR A 205 2.51 -28.17 1.36
C THR A 205 2.96 -27.36 2.60
N GLY A 206 3.79 -26.36 2.43
CA GLY A 206 4.36 -25.59 3.53
C GLY A 206 4.36 -24.09 3.30
N LEU A 207 5.23 -23.43 4.03
CA LEU A 207 5.50 -22.01 3.88
C LEU A 207 6.12 -21.72 2.52
N LYS A 208 5.59 -20.74 1.81
CA LYS A 208 6.09 -20.27 0.51
C LYS A 208 6.37 -18.78 0.57
N PHE A 209 7.42 -18.39 -0.08
CA PHE A 209 7.62 -16.97 -0.43
C PHE A 209 6.85 -16.67 -1.71
N TYR A 210 6.31 -15.48 -1.81
CA TYR A 210 5.67 -15.03 -3.05
C TYR A 210 6.14 -13.64 -3.43
N ILE A 211 6.08 -13.37 -4.74
CA ILE A 211 6.12 -12.05 -5.35
C ILE A 211 4.85 -11.88 -6.17
N GLU A 212 4.19 -10.75 -6.03
CA GLU A 212 2.93 -10.46 -6.70
C GLU A 212 2.94 -9.03 -7.25
N ALA A 213 2.43 -8.86 -8.47
CA ALA A 213 2.09 -7.57 -9.03
C ALA A 213 0.57 -7.55 -9.31
N ARG A 214 -0.12 -6.52 -8.80
CA ARG A 214 -1.58 -6.43 -8.89
C ARG A 214 -2.01 -5.02 -9.25
N TYR A 215 -2.89 -4.89 -10.23
CA TYR A 215 -3.53 -3.63 -10.57
C TYR A 215 -4.81 -3.47 -9.76
N HIS A 216 -4.98 -2.29 -9.15
CA HIS A 216 -6.19 -1.89 -8.44
C HIS A 216 -6.80 -0.67 -9.11
N TYR A 217 -8.10 -0.73 -9.32
CA TYR A 217 -8.89 0.35 -9.90
C TYR A 217 -10.12 0.62 -9.05
N SER A 218 -10.31 1.88 -8.66
CA SER A 218 -11.49 2.33 -7.93
C SER A 218 -11.98 3.66 -8.50
N PRO A 219 -13.16 3.68 -9.16
CA PRO A 219 -13.78 4.91 -9.66
C PRO A 219 -14.29 5.73 -8.47
N GLN A 220 -14.10 7.04 -8.52
CA GLN A 220 -14.47 7.93 -7.41
C GLN A 220 -15.54 8.96 -7.80
N GLY A 221 -16.59 8.53 -8.52
CA GLY A 221 -17.80 9.32 -8.77
C GLY A 221 -17.58 10.79 -9.15
N GLY A 222 -17.02 11.07 -10.32
CA GLY A 222 -16.74 12.43 -10.80
C GLY A 222 -15.45 13.06 -10.25
N ARG A 223 -14.67 12.34 -9.45
CA ARG A 223 -13.34 12.71 -8.97
C ARG A 223 -12.26 11.86 -9.65
N VAL A 224 -10.99 12.15 -9.32
CA VAL A 224 -9.85 11.38 -9.83
C VAL A 224 -9.93 9.93 -9.34
N SER A 225 -10.05 8.97 -10.25
CA SER A 225 -10.02 7.54 -9.93
C SER A 225 -8.71 7.14 -9.25
N THR A 226 -8.78 6.18 -8.35
CA THR A 226 -7.57 5.58 -7.75
C THR A 226 -7.10 4.42 -8.61
N GLN A 227 -5.89 4.54 -9.14
CA GLN A 227 -5.24 3.51 -9.96
C GLN A 227 -3.82 3.29 -9.44
N ILE A 228 -3.54 2.08 -8.98
CA ILE A 228 -2.25 1.72 -8.38
C ILE A 228 -1.85 0.31 -8.79
N VAL A 229 -0.54 0.12 -8.90
CA VAL A 229 0.08 -1.21 -9.10
C VAL A 229 1.05 -1.46 -7.95
N PRO A 230 0.61 -2.11 -6.87
CA PRO A 230 1.51 -2.64 -5.86
C PRO A 230 2.30 -3.84 -6.42
N VAL A 231 3.57 -3.85 -6.07
CA VAL A 231 4.45 -5.03 -6.18
C VAL A 231 4.81 -5.44 -4.77
N THR A 232 4.40 -6.62 -4.36
CA THR A 232 4.53 -7.13 -2.99
C THR A 232 5.38 -8.39 -2.93
N LEU A 233 6.12 -8.51 -1.86
CA LEU A 233 6.84 -9.71 -1.44
C LEU A 233 6.24 -10.17 -0.11
N GLY A 234 6.09 -11.47 0.07
CA GLY A 234 5.51 -11.97 1.29
C GLY A 234 5.62 -13.47 1.46
N ILE A 235 4.88 -13.95 2.43
CA ILE A 235 4.78 -15.36 2.77
C ILE A 235 3.33 -15.82 2.66
N ARG A 236 3.17 -17.07 2.23
CA ARG A 236 1.90 -17.75 2.09
C ARG A 236 2.01 -19.17 2.64
N TRP A 237 0.93 -19.66 3.26
CA TRP A 237 0.82 -21.04 3.72
C TRP A 237 -0.62 -21.58 3.68
#